data_cdab43beb807dbd1248716e331c953e5
#
_entry.id   cdab43beb807dbd1248716e331c953e5
#
_cell.length_a   1.000
_cell.length_b   1.000
_cell.length_c   1.000
_cell.angle_alpha   90.00
_cell.angle_beta   90.00
_cell.angle_gamma   90.00
#
_symmetry.space_group_name_H-M   'P 1'
#
loop_
_entity.id
_entity.type
_entity.pdbx_description
1 polymer ?
#
loop_
_entity_poly.entity_id
_entity_poly.type
_entity_poly.pdbx_seq_one_letter_code
_entity_poly.pdbx_strand_id
1 'polypeptide(L)'
;MKRTINSLATMQRLCTVFVVCLMSTMAWGQRLSAIDQLKADPRKAYGTDYPYQVVDYKMTPAPKGYVPFYLSHYGRHGSRYYWNATLYREVDTLLTRAHRSHQLTPAGEAFYEKYKACSEELRDGVSELSEVGWQQHQAIARKMYSAYPEIFKQGGNVLAISSLQGRCVISMAAFCQAMAQCNPKIIIREQSSRFTLDGVVPTDGQNPVKHNYARNVKPRYEQNRDKLKIPETLRDKIIERMFTNTEGLPGTLHHISSNMINLYTSLPSIGHEGMMEGIITDEEIAAEWERDNLGTYSWVFGPQWQTVPVLQDIIRKADAKIAGSNDRIADLRFGHDTVLGPLTVLMGLNGADIDPEDPFEVKNCYQNWETCKASNLQLIFYRSKKGGDVLVKCLLNGEEATLPVATDSFPYYKWNDVRDFYTTRCNNAPTAQ
;
A
#
# COMPACT_ATOMS: atom_id res chain seq x y z
N MET A 1 -30.06 0.60 -57.74
CA MET A 1 -28.61 0.41 -57.56
C MET A 1 -27.90 1.50 -56.72
N LYS A 2 -28.50 2.64 -56.33
CA LYS A 2 -27.84 3.69 -55.49
C LYS A 2 -28.06 3.56 -53.97
N ARG A 3 -28.95 2.67 -53.48
CA ARG A 3 -29.19 2.48 -52.03
C ARG A 3 -28.30 1.43 -51.36
N THR A 4 -27.67 0.51 -52.13
CA THR A 4 -26.83 -0.56 -51.60
C THR A 4 -25.38 -0.14 -51.37
N ILE A 5 -24.91 0.94 -52.03
CA ILE A 5 -23.52 1.41 -51.91
C ILE A 5 -23.31 2.23 -50.62
N ASN A 6 -24.35 2.93 -50.13
CA ASN A 6 -24.26 3.71 -48.90
C ASN A 6 -24.23 2.83 -47.62
N SER A 7 -24.79 1.60 -47.70
CA SER A 7 -24.80 0.65 -46.55
C SER A 7 -23.43 0.01 -46.34
N LEU A 8 -22.69 -0.31 -47.41
CA LEU A 8 -21.34 -0.87 -47.30
C LEU A 8 -20.31 0.16 -46.77
N ALA A 9 -20.40 1.41 -47.19
CA ALA A 9 -19.51 2.48 -46.72
C ALA A 9 -19.74 2.82 -45.23
N THR A 10 -20.99 2.74 -44.77
CA THR A 10 -21.35 2.97 -43.37
C THR A 10 -20.93 1.80 -42.50
N MET A 11 -21.06 0.56 -42.99
CA MET A 11 -20.59 -0.65 -42.28
C MET A 11 -19.07 -0.72 -42.22
N GLN A 12 -18.34 -0.32 -43.28
CA GLN A 12 -16.87 -0.22 -43.24
C GLN A 12 -16.39 0.85 -42.27
N ARG A 13 -17.06 2.01 -42.19
CA ARG A 13 -16.72 3.06 -41.21
C ARG A 13 -17.01 2.63 -39.77
N LEU A 14 -18.10 1.90 -39.53
CA LEU A 14 -18.40 1.33 -38.21
C LEU A 14 -17.39 0.21 -37.81
N CYS A 15 -17.00 -0.67 -38.73
CA CYS A 15 -15.95 -1.65 -38.50
C CYS A 15 -14.57 -1.01 -38.26
N THR A 16 -14.24 0.07 -38.99
CA THR A 16 -12.96 0.78 -38.79
C THR A 16 -12.91 1.51 -37.46
N VAL A 17 -14.03 2.11 -37.04
CA VAL A 17 -14.12 2.74 -35.69
C VAL A 17 -14.07 1.68 -34.58
N PHE A 18 -14.71 0.51 -34.73
CA PHE A 18 -14.64 -0.57 -33.78
C PHE A 18 -13.25 -1.22 -33.69
N VAL A 19 -12.54 -1.38 -34.82
CA VAL A 19 -11.17 -1.89 -34.87
C VAL A 19 -10.17 -0.87 -34.31
N VAL A 20 -10.38 0.44 -34.55
CA VAL A 20 -9.54 1.50 -33.96
C VAL A 20 -9.79 1.64 -32.46
N CYS A 21 -11.02 1.49 -31.97
CA CYS A 21 -11.29 1.40 -30.52
C CYS A 21 -10.71 0.15 -29.88
N LEU A 22 -10.69 -0.99 -30.57
CA LEU A 22 -10.05 -2.24 -30.09
C LEU A 22 -8.52 -2.19 -30.17
N MET A 23 -7.92 -1.43 -31.10
CA MET A 23 -6.47 -1.25 -31.16
C MET A 23 -5.94 -0.19 -30.23
N SER A 24 -6.74 0.76 -29.78
CA SER A 24 -6.35 1.74 -28.76
C SER A 24 -6.32 1.17 -27.33
N THR A 25 -6.92 0.00 -27.11
CA THR A 25 -6.85 -0.71 -25.81
C THR A 25 -5.65 -1.66 -25.68
N MET A 26 -4.84 -1.88 -26.75
CA MET A 26 -3.72 -2.84 -26.73
C MET A 26 -2.33 -2.21 -26.53
N ALA A 27 -2.21 -0.92 -26.22
CA ALA A 27 -0.90 -0.27 -26.01
C ALA A 27 -0.57 0.01 -24.53
N TRP A 28 -1.42 -0.39 -23.61
CA TRP A 28 -1.16 -0.29 -22.18
C TRP A 28 -0.53 -1.62 -21.76
N GLY A 29 0.69 -1.59 -21.22
CA GLY A 29 1.28 -2.77 -20.61
C GLY A 29 0.27 -3.33 -19.60
N GLN A 30 -0.39 -4.43 -19.97
CA GLN A 30 -1.42 -5.02 -19.14
C GLN A 30 -0.75 -5.44 -17.83
N ARG A 31 -1.12 -4.75 -16.74
CA ARG A 31 -0.76 -5.19 -15.40
C ARG A 31 -1.20 -6.65 -15.24
N LEU A 32 -0.32 -7.50 -14.72
CA LEU A 32 -0.67 -8.90 -14.45
C LEU A 32 -1.90 -8.96 -13.53
N SER A 33 -2.79 -9.93 -13.78
CA SER A 33 -3.89 -10.16 -12.86
C SER A 33 -3.38 -10.45 -11.45
N ALA A 34 -4.18 -10.16 -10.42
CA ALA A 34 -3.82 -10.45 -9.05
C ALA A 34 -3.43 -11.93 -8.86
N ILE A 35 -4.18 -12.84 -9.51
CA ILE A 35 -3.91 -14.28 -9.45
C ILE A 35 -2.56 -14.64 -10.09
N ASP A 36 -2.20 -14.02 -11.21
CA ASP A 36 -0.90 -14.30 -11.85
C ASP A 36 0.26 -13.71 -11.04
N GLN A 37 0.04 -12.58 -10.36
CA GLN A 37 1.01 -12.02 -9.42
C GLN A 37 1.22 -12.94 -8.20
N LEU A 38 0.15 -13.54 -7.65
CA LEU A 38 0.23 -14.53 -6.57
C LEU A 38 0.94 -15.81 -6.98
N LYS A 39 0.71 -16.30 -8.22
CA LYS A 39 1.45 -17.45 -8.75
C LYS A 39 2.95 -17.17 -8.88
N ALA A 40 3.31 -15.94 -9.24
CA ALA A 40 4.70 -15.53 -9.36
C ALA A 40 5.39 -15.31 -8.00
N ASP A 41 4.67 -14.79 -7.00
CA ASP A 41 5.14 -14.63 -5.63
C ASP A 41 3.98 -14.85 -4.64
N PRO A 42 3.82 -16.10 -4.11
CA PRO A 42 2.75 -16.44 -3.17
C PRO A 42 2.77 -15.60 -1.88
N ARG A 43 3.92 -15.05 -1.48
CA ARG A 43 4.04 -14.19 -0.29
C ARG A 43 3.27 -12.88 -0.42
N LYS A 44 2.85 -12.47 -1.63
CA LYS A 44 1.91 -11.36 -1.81
C LYS A 44 0.61 -11.57 -1.04
N ALA A 45 0.24 -12.82 -0.79
CA ALA A 45 -0.91 -13.18 0.04
C ALA A 45 -0.79 -12.79 1.51
N TYR A 46 0.40 -12.38 1.98
CA TYR A 46 0.54 -11.77 3.30
C TYR A 46 -0.13 -10.38 3.38
N GLY A 47 -0.62 -9.88 2.26
CA GLY A 47 -1.40 -8.65 2.18
C GLY A 47 -0.64 -7.45 2.74
N THR A 48 -1.20 -6.79 3.73
CA THR A 48 -0.56 -5.62 4.34
C THR A 48 0.73 -5.93 5.12
N ASP A 49 1.04 -7.20 5.35
CA ASP A 49 2.27 -7.68 5.98
C ASP A 49 3.32 -8.17 4.97
N TYR A 50 3.01 -8.15 3.66
CA TYR A 50 3.97 -8.48 2.61
C TYR A 50 5.28 -7.69 2.79
N PRO A 51 6.45 -8.35 2.74
CA PRO A 51 7.74 -7.68 2.90
C PRO A 51 8.09 -6.90 1.62
N TYR A 52 7.76 -5.62 1.60
CA TYR A 52 8.03 -4.73 0.47
C TYR A 52 9.47 -4.84 -0.02
N GLN A 53 9.61 -4.98 -1.33
CA GLN A 53 10.90 -4.99 -2.01
C GLN A 53 10.95 -3.88 -3.06
N VAL A 54 12.09 -3.20 -3.16
CA VAL A 54 12.32 -2.23 -4.23
C VAL A 54 12.58 -2.98 -5.52
N VAL A 55 11.68 -2.82 -6.50
CA VAL A 55 11.76 -3.43 -7.82
C VAL A 55 12.21 -2.40 -8.86
N ASP A 56 13.01 -2.84 -9.82
CA ASP A 56 13.40 -2.04 -10.98
C ASP A 56 12.36 -2.15 -12.10
N TYR A 57 11.29 -1.36 -11.99
CA TYR A 57 10.32 -1.26 -13.07
C TYR A 57 10.88 -0.48 -14.26
N LYS A 58 10.55 -0.94 -15.49
CA LYS A 58 10.85 -0.18 -16.71
C LYS A 58 9.89 1.00 -16.81
N MET A 59 10.43 2.19 -16.55
CA MET A 59 9.65 3.42 -16.56
C MET A 59 9.44 3.96 -17.97
N THR A 60 8.24 4.48 -18.25
CA THR A 60 7.97 5.23 -19.47
C THR A 60 8.79 6.53 -19.46
N PRO A 61 9.60 6.79 -20.52
CA PRO A 61 10.39 8.02 -20.60
C PRO A 61 9.53 9.28 -20.59
N ALA A 62 10.08 10.38 -20.06
CA ALA A 62 9.39 11.66 -20.09
C ALA A 62 9.12 12.12 -21.54
N PRO A 63 7.97 12.75 -21.81
CA PRO A 63 7.68 13.34 -23.12
C PRO A 63 8.80 14.31 -23.54
N LYS A 64 9.06 14.36 -24.85
CA LYS A 64 10.15 15.18 -25.41
C LYS A 64 10.09 16.63 -24.93
N GLY A 65 11.16 17.10 -24.32
CA GLY A 65 11.27 18.48 -23.81
C GLY A 65 10.76 18.68 -22.38
N TYR A 66 10.18 17.65 -21.74
CA TYR A 66 9.79 17.69 -20.33
C TYR A 66 10.92 17.16 -19.45
N VAL A 67 11.07 17.78 -18.29
CA VAL A 67 12.02 17.37 -17.25
C VAL A 67 11.32 17.34 -15.89
N PRO A 68 11.59 16.36 -15.03
CA PRO A 68 11.06 16.34 -13.68
C PRO A 68 11.68 17.48 -12.84
N PHE A 69 10.90 18.12 -11.98
CA PHE A 69 11.37 19.26 -11.18
C PHE A 69 10.89 19.27 -9.73
N TYR A 70 9.91 18.43 -9.40
CA TYR A 70 9.34 18.34 -8.06
C TYR A 70 8.75 16.94 -7.82
N LEU A 71 8.81 16.47 -6.57
CA LEU A 71 8.27 15.18 -6.14
C LEU A 71 7.47 15.33 -4.85
N SER A 72 6.25 14.79 -4.83
CA SER A 72 5.43 14.63 -3.63
C SER A 72 5.29 13.16 -3.28
N HIS A 73 5.62 12.79 -2.05
CA HIS A 73 5.64 11.41 -1.57
C HIS A 73 4.73 11.23 -0.36
N TYR A 74 4.07 10.08 -0.30
CA TYR A 74 3.45 9.55 0.91
C TYR A 74 3.88 8.09 1.10
N GLY A 75 4.55 7.76 2.21
CA GLY A 75 4.98 6.41 2.55
C GLY A 75 4.36 5.91 3.86
N ARG A 76 4.01 4.62 3.89
CA ARG A 76 3.74 3.89 5.12
C ARG A 76 5.05 3.63 5.85
N HIS A 77 5.06 3.55 7.19
CA HIS A 77 6.23 3.09 7.95
C HIS A 77 6.73 1.73 7.45
N GLY A 78 8.00 1.43 7.65
CA GLY A 78 8.64 0.18 7.25
C GLY A 78 8.14 -1.05 8.00
N SER A 79 8.71 -2.20 7.66
CA SER A 79 8.50 -3.46 8.37
C SER A 79 8.74 -3.30 9.86
N ARG A 80 7.97 -4.00 10.68
CA ARG A 80 7.93 -3.85 12.14
C ARG A 80 7.46 -5.13 12.82
N TYR A 81 7.71 -5.23 14.11
CA TYR A 81 7.09 -6.22 14.98
C TYR A 81 5.56 -6.09 14.97
N TYR A 82 4.86 -7.17 15.31
CA TYR A 82 3.40 -7.13 15.31
C TYR A 82 2.88 -6.03 16.24
N TRP A 83 1.77 -5.40 15.83
CA TRP A 83 1.28 -4.18 16.49
C TRP A 83 0.66 -4.41 17.87
N ASN A 84 0.27 -5.65 18.19
CA ASN A 84 -0.46 -5.99 19.40
C ASN A 84 0.29 -7.04 20.23
N ALA A 85 0.69 -6.66 21.42
CA ALA A 85 1.35 -7.53 22.39
C ALA A 85 0.54 -8.80 22.73
N THR A 86 -0.79 -8.75 22.56
CA THR A 86 -1.67 -9.88 22.86
C THR A 86 -1.33 -11.10 22.01
N LEU A 87 -1.02 -10.94 20.73
CA LEU A 87 -0.63 -12.05 19.85
C LEU A 87 0.55 -12.83 20.45
N TYR A 88 1.64 -12.15 20.75
CA TYR A 88 2.85 -12.81 21.27
C TYR A 88 2.62 -13.47 22.63
N ARG A 89 1.87 -12.80 23.52
CA ARG A 89 1.53 -13.36 24.83
C ARG A 89 0.68 -14.63 24.73
N GLU A 90 -0.32 -14.62 23.85
CA GLU A 90 -1.22 -15.78 23.67
C GLU A 90 -0.50 -16.95 23.02
N VAL A 91 0.36 -16.68 22.01
CA VAL A 91 1.19 -17.70 21.38
C VAL A 91 2.19 -18.29 22.40
N ASP A 92 2.86 -17.45 23.20
CA ASP A 92 3.77 -17.93 24.26
C ASP A 92 3.05 -18.82 25.28
N THR A 93 1.86 -18.40 25.72
CA THR A 93 1.03 -19.14 26.67
C THR A 93 0.59 -20.48 26.10
N LEU A 94 0.10 -20.48 24.86
CA LEU A 94 -0.38 -21.67 24.16
C LEU A 94 0.76 -22.70 23.98
N LEU A 95 1.87 -22.27 23.40
CA LEU A 95 3.01 -23.13 23.11
C LEU A 95 3.64 -23.68 24.40
N THR A 96 3.83 -22.83 25.40
CA THR A 96 4.39 -23.27 26.72
C THR A 96 3.50 -24.31 27.40
N ARG A 97 2.17 -24.13 27.31
CA ARG A 97 1.22 -25.10 27.91
C ARG A 97 1.25 -26.41 27.12
N ALA A 98 1.15 -26.37 25.79
CA ALA A 98 1.16 -27.55 24.95
C ALA A 98 2.47 -28.36 25.09
N HIS A 99 3.62 -27.67 25.17
CA HIS A 99 4.91 -28.30 25.43
C HIS A 99 4.93 -29.05 26.79
N ARG A 100 4.55 -28.37 27.87
CA ARG A 100 4.51 -28.96 29.21
C ARG A 100 3.56 -30.15 29.35
N SER A 101 2.50 -30.18 28.53
CA SER A 101 1.51 -31.26 28.53
C SER A 101 1.82 -32.34 27.47
N HIS A 102 2.96 -32.27 26.76
CA HIS A 102 3.37 -33.19 25.71
C HIS A 102 2.33 -33.31 24.56
N GLN A 103 1.71 -32.17 24.22
CA GLN A 103 0.66 -32.09 23.20
C GLN A 103 1.17 -31.58 21.87
N LEU A 104 2.46 -31.21 21.74
CA LEU A 104 3.03 -30.78 20.48
C LEU A 104 3.44 -31.98 19.61
N THR A 105 3.28 -31.83 18.30
CA THR A 105 3.90 -32.72 17.31
C THR A 105 5.40 -32.39 17.19
N PRO A 106 6.21 -33.19 16.47
CA PRO A 106 7.61 -32.82 16.20
C PRO A 106 7.77 -31.44 15.52
N ALA A 107 6.85 -31.06 14.63
CA ALA A 107 6.85 -29.73 13.99
C ALA A 107 6.46 -28.64 15.00
N GLY A 108 5.48 -28.92 15.85
CA GLY A 108 5.09 -28.03 16.95
C GLY A 108 6.21 -27.79 17.95
N GLU A 109 6.97 -28.84 18.33
CA GLU A 109 8.15 -28.72 19.20
C GLU A 109 9.26 -27.89 18.55
N ALA A 110 9.57 -28.14 17.28
CA ALA A 110 10.56 -27.36 16.54
C ALA A 110 10.19 -25.88 16.47
N PHE A 111 8.89 -25.57 16.30
CA PHE A 111 8.38 -24.20 16.34
C PHE A 111 8.49 -23.61 17.76
N TYR A 112 8.10 -24.36 18.78
CA TYR A 112 8.21 -23.91 20.17
C TYR A 112 9.65 -23.49 20.53
N GLU A 113 10.65 -24.30 20.20
CA GLU A 113 12.05 -24.00 20.48
C GLU A 113 12.51 -22.71 19.75
N LYS A 114 12.21 -22.58 18.45
CA LYS A 114 12.52 -21.37 17.67
C LYS A 114 11.83 -20.14 18.27
N TYR A 115 10.54 -20.26 18.62
CA TYR A 115 9.77 -19.18 19.23
C TYR A 115 10.33 -18.76 20.58
N LYS A 116 10.67 -19.71 21.46
CA LYS A 116 11.24 -19.41 22.78
C LYS A 116 12.58 -18.69 22.68
N ALA A 117 13.40 -19.04 21.69
CA ALA A 117 14.70 -18.39 21.48
C ALA A 117 14.59 -16.88 21.18
N CYS A 118 13.47 -16.43 20.61
CA CYS A 118 13.25 -15.00 20.28
C CYS A 118 12.07 -14.36 21.05
N SER A 119 11.46 -15.07 22.00
CA SER A 119 10.21 -14.62 22.64
C SER A 119 10.36 -13.29 23.43
N GLU A 120 11.54 -13.00 23.96
CA GLU A 120 11.85 -11.73 24.62
C GLU A 120 11.92 -10.60 23.59
N GLU A 121 12.66 -10.78 22.50
CA GLU A 121 12.72 -9.86 21.36
C GLU A 121 11.32 -9.53 20.82
N LEU A 122 10.47 -10.56 20.62
CA LEU A 122 9.12 -10.39 20.11
C LEU A 122 8.25 -9.54 21.04
N ARG A 123 8.37 -9.74 22.37
CA ARG A 123 7.61 -8.97 23.37
C ARG A 123 8.07 -7.53 23.47
N ASP A 124 9.39 -7.32 23.50
CA ASP A 124 9.98 -5.99 23.69
C ASP A 124 9.88 -5.14 22.42
N GLY A 125 9.93 -5.79 21.26
CA GLY A 125 9.81 -5.14 19.95
C GLY A 125 8.39 -4.72 19.54
N VAL A 126 7.35 -5.04 20.29
CA VAL A 126 5.94 -4.79 19.90
C VAL A 126 5.75 -3.40 19.30
N SER A 127 5.26 -3.38 18.03
CA SER A 127 4.97 -2.15 17.28
C SER A 127 6.20 -1.32 16.85
N GLU A 128 7.41 -1.71 17.25
CA GLU A 128 8.65 -1.01 16.88
C GLU A 128 9.10 -1.35 15.46
N LEU A 129 9.74 -0.40 14.81
CA LEU A 129 10.34 -0.60 13.48
C LEU A 129 11.44 -1.68 13.58
N SER A 130 11.44 -2.63 12.64
CA SER A 130 12.49 -3.64 12.54
C SER A 130 13.68 -3.14 11.70
N GLU A 131 14.80 -3.86 11.76
CA GLU A 131 15.95 -3.65 10.87
C GLU A 131 15.54 -3.76 9.38
N VAL A 132 14.66 -4.71 9.05
CA VAL A 132 14.09 -4.84 7.70
C VAL A 132 13.39 -3.55 7.28
N GLY A 133 12.59 -2.94 8.17
CA GLY A 133 11.90 -1.68 7.89
C GLY A 133 12.83 -0.50 7.70
N TRP A 134 13.91 -0.45 8.46
CA TRP A 134 14.96 0.56 8.30
C TRP A 134 15.62 0.46 6.91
N GLN A 135 16.03 -0.75 6.52
CA GLN A 135 16.67 -1.02 5.23
C GLN A 135 15.75 -0.73 4.05
N GLN A 136 14.44 -1.05 4.17
CA GLN A 136 13.43 -0.73 3.16
C GLN A 136 13.40 0.76 2.85
N HIS A 137 13.32 1.62 3.87
CA HIS A 137 13.25 3.07 3.65
C HIS A 137 14.53 3.64 3.08
N GLN A 138 15.69 3.10 3.46
CA GLN A 138 16.95 3.48 2.83
C GLN A 138 17.00 3.09 1.35
N ALA A 139 16.52 1.89 1.01
CA ALA A 139 16.48 1.41 -0.37
C ALA A 139 15.54 2.26 -1.24
N ILE A 140 14.34 2.60 -0.73
CA ILE A 140 13.37 3.48 -1.42
C ILE A 140 13.99 4.86 -1.68
N ALA A 141 14.68 5.45 -0.69
CA ALA A 141 15.33 6.75 -0.84
C ALA A 141 16.41 6.74 -1.93
N ARG A 142 17.29 5.72 -1.94
CA ARG A 142 18.33 5.55 -2.95
C ARG A 142 17.72 5.36 -4.35
N LYS A 143 16.66 4.56 -4.45
CA LYS A 143 15.94 4.34 -5.71
C LYS A 143 15.29 5.63 -6.22
N MET A 144 14.61 6.38 -5.35
CA MET A 144 14.01 7.68 -5.69
C MET A 144 15.08 8.66 -6.19
N TYR A 145 16.20 8.77 -5.49
CA TYR A 145 17.32 9.62 -5.90
C TYR A 145 17.86 9.25 -7.29
N SER A 146 18.10 7.96 -7.52
CA SER A 146 18.69 7.47 -8.79
C SER A 146 17.71 7.58 -9.96
N ALA A 147 16.39 7.45 -9.71
CA ALA A 147 15.35 7.54 -10.74
C ALA A 147 15.10 8.98 -11.25
N TYR A 148 15.36 9.99 -10.40
CA TYR A 148 15.05 11.40 -10.72
C TYR A 148 16.25 12.33 -10.44
N PRO A 149 17.41 12.12 -11.11
CA PRO A 149 18.61 12.92 -10.89
C PRO A 149 18.41 14.40 -11.21
N GLU A 150 17.48 14.75 -12.12
CA GLU A 150 17.14 16.13 -12.46
C GLU A 150 16.55 16.92 -11.28
N ILE A 151 15.85 16.23 -10.37
CA ILE A 151 15.30 16.83 -9.15
C ILE A 151 16.39 16.98 -8.10
N PHE A 152 17.21 15.92 -7.90
CA PHE A 152 18.02 15.77 -6.70
C PHE A 152 19.50 16.09 -6.86
N LYS A 153 20.08 15.97 -8.07
CA LYS A 153 21.54 16.07 -8.30
C LYS A 153 22.13 17.44 -7.92
N GLN A 154 21.38 18.52 -8.10
CA GLN A 154 21.83 19.87 -7.77
C GLN A 154 21.71 20.20 -6.28
N GLY A 155 21.06 19.34 -5.51
CA GLY A 155 20.63 19.62 -4.15
C GLY A 155 19.35 20.46 -4.12
N GLY A 156 18.98 20.94 -2.96
CA GLY A 156 17.79 21.77 -2.75
C GLY A 156 17.05 21.42 -1.46
N ASN A 157 16.00 22.15 -1.18
CA ASN A 157 15.24 22.01 0.05
C ASN A 157 14.20 20.89 -0.04
N VAL A 158 14.16 20.03 0.98
CA VAL A 158 13.20 18.96 1.17
C VAL A 158 12.49 19.12 2.49
N LEU A 159 11.18 19.00 2.53
CA LEU A 159 10.40 18.90 3.76
C LEU A 159 9.96 17.44 3.95
N ALA A 160 10.36 16.83 5.06
CA ALA A 160 9.91 15.51 5.49
C ALA A 160 9.05 15.65 6.74
N ILE A 161 7.84 15.10 6.72
CA ILE A 161 6.91 15.11 7.86
C ILE A 161 6.46 13.68 8.18
N SER A 162 6.32 13.38 9.47
CA SER A 162 5.83 12.06 9.92
C SER A 162 4.69 12.17 10.92
N SER A 163 3.97 11.06 11.10
CA SER A 163 3.11 10.89 12.27
C SER A 163 3.95 10.87 13.56
N LEU A 164 3.29 11.00 14.72
CA LEU A 164 3.97 11.01 16.03
C LEU A 164 4.42 9.63 16.50
N GLN A 165 4.09 8.55 15.76
CA GLN A 165 4.48 7.18 16.12
C GLN A 165 5.96 6.96 15.84
N GLY A 166 6.68 6.37 16.82
CA GLY A 166 8.12 6.12 16.74
C GLY A 166 8.55 5.44 15.44
N ARG A 167 7.85 4.39 15.02
CA ARG A 167 8.13 3.67 13.76
C ARG A 167 8.06 4.56 12.51
N CYS A 168 7.17 5.57 12.48
CA CYS A 168 7.09 6.50 11.35
C CYS A 168 8.22 7.52 11.39
N VAL A 169 8.55 8.03 12.59
CA VAL A 169 9.68 8.95 12.79
C VAL A 169 11.00 8.28 12.39
N ILE A 170 11.21 7.02 12.81
CA ILE A 170 12.43 6.26 12.48
C ILE A 170 12.46 5.89 11.00
N SER A 171 11.31 5.55 10.38
CA SER A 171 11.20 5.34 8.92
C SER A 171 11.59 6.60 8.15
N MET A 172 11.11 7.78 8.58
CA MET A 172 11.50 9.07 8.02
C MET A 172 13.01 9.31 8.15
N ALA A 173 13.57 9.07 9.33
CA ALA A 173 15.00 9.24 9.58
C ALA A 173 15.85 8.32 8.69
N ALA A 174 15.49 7.04 8.54
CA ALA A 174 16.19 6.11 7.65
C ALA A 174 16.19 6.57 6.20
N PHE A 175 15.04 7.04 5.72
CA PHE A 175 14.89 7.59 4.37
C PHE A 175 15.73 8.85 4.17
N CYS A 176 15.60 9.83 5.07
CA CYS A 176 16.30 11.12 5.00
C CYS A 176 17.81 10.95 5.09
N GLN A 177 18.30 10.07 5.96
CA GLN A 177 19.71 9.74 6.07
C GLN A 177 20.26 9.19 4.74
N ALA A 178 19.56 8.22 4.14
CA ALA A 178 20.00 7.65 2.85
C ALA A 178 19.97 8.70 1.72
N MET A 179 18.97 9.59 1.69
CA MET A 179 18.89 10.67 0.72
C MET A 179 20.06 11.66 0.89
N ALA A 180 20.40 12.05 2.13
CA ALA A 180 21.54 12.91 2.43
C ALA A 180 22.89 12.26 2.08
N GLN A 181 23.01 10.92 2.26
CA GLN A 181 24.19 10.17 1.83
C GLN A 181 24.35 10.16 0.30
N CYS A 182 23.24 10.10 -0.47
CA CYS A 182 23.28 10.21 -1.92
C CYS A 182 23.77 11.58 -2.39
N ASN A 183 23.33 12.66 -1.71
CA ASN A 183 23.77 14.03 -2.05
C ASN A 183 23.70 14.95 -0.82
N PRO A 184 24.85 15.30 -0.22
CA PRO A 184 24.90 16.19 0.95
C PRO A 184 24.47 17.65 0.68
N LYS A 185 24.22 18.04 -0.57
CA LYS A 185 23.65 19.35 -0.93
C LYS A 185 22.14 19.39 -0.79
N ILE A 186 21.48 18.27 -0.48
CA ILE A 186 20.07 18.23 -0.16
C ILE A 186 19.90 18.68 1.29
N ILE A 187 19.14 19.75 1.51
CA ILE A 187 18.85 20.28 2.83
C ILE A 187 17.49 19.73 3.25
N ILE A 188 17.48 18.79 4.20
CA ILE A 188 16.26 18.15 4.65
C ILE A 188 15.82 18.77 5.98
N ARG A 189 14.58 19.28 6.01
CA ARG A 189 13.90 19.68 7.24
C ARG A 189 12.92 18.58 7.65
N GLU A 190 13.20 17.92 8.76
CA GLU A 190 12.37 16.88 9.32
C GLU A 190 11.42 17.46 10.38
N GLN A 191 10.15 17.02 10.38
CA GLN A 191 9.14 17.44 11.34
C GLN A 191 8.24 16.28 11.74
N SER A 192 7.98 16.15 13.04
CA SER A 192 6.96 15.28 13.61
C SER A 192 6.26 16.06 14.70
N SER A 193 5.10 16.62 14.39
CA SER A 193 4.39 17.51 15.33
C SER A 193 2.89 17.50 15.09
N ARG A 194 2.11 17.90 16.12
CA ARG A 194 0.65 18.04 15.99
C ARG A 194 0.23 19.07 14.94
N PHE A 195 1.10 20.03 14.59
CA PHE A 195 0.83 21.06 13.57
C PHE A 195 0.91 20.51 12.14
N THR A 196 1.56 19.37 11.92
CA THR A 196 1.75 18.78 10.59
C THR A 196 0.86 17.54 10.35
N LEU A 197 0.10 17.09 11.36
CA LEU A 197 -0.67 15.85 11.29
C LEU A 197 -1.74 15.85 10.20
N ASP A 198 -2.42 16.98 9.94
CA ASP A 198 -3.47 17.03 8.91
C ASP A 198 -2.96 16.62 7.52
N GLY A 199 -1.68 16.87 7.21
CA GLY A 199 -1.06 16.48 5.95
C GLY A 199 -0.48 15.05 5.93
N VAL A 200 -0.59 14.31 7.05
CA VAL A 200 0.00 12.97 7.20
C VAL A 200 -0.97 11.97 7.79
N VAL A 201 -1.63 12.32 8.91
CA VAL A 201 -2.56 11.44 9.65
C VAL A 201 -3.69 12.29 10.18
N PRO A 202 -4.72 12.57 9.37
CA PRO A 202 -5.78 13.49 9.80
C PRO A 202 -6.74 12.88 10.84
N THR A 203 -6.73 11.57 11.05
CA THR A 203 -7.81 10.85 11.74
C THR A 203 -7.40 9.76 12.72
N ASP A 204 -6.11 9.61 13.06
CA ASP A 204 -5.74 8.68 14.11
C ASP A 204 -5.96 9.30 15.50
N GLY A 205 -5.85 8.49 16.57
CA GLY A 205 -6.00 8.96 17.94
C GLY A 205 -5.00 10.05 18.36
N GLN A 206 -4.01 10.38 17.54
CA GLN A 206 -3.04 11.44 17.77
C GLN A 206 -3.55 12.81 17.29
N ASN A 207 -4.49 12.81 16.34
CA ASN A 207 -5.12 14.01 15.81
C ASN A 207 -6.62 13.96 16.09
N PRO A 208 -7.13 14.66 17.12
CA PRO A 208 -8.57 14.75 17.33
C PRO A 208 -9.24 15.26 16.06
N VAL A 209 -10.28 14.59 15.62
CA VAL A 209 -10.99 14.85 14.36
C VAL A 209 -11.33 16.33 14.24
N LYS A 210 -10.59 17.05 13.40
CA LYS A 210 -10.86 18.45 13.05
C LYS A 210 -11.83 18.57 11.89
N HIS A 211 -12.02 17.49 11.13
CA HIS A 211 -12.80 17.46 9.90
C HIS A 211 -13.96 16.48 10.05
N ASN A 212 -15.16 16.93 9.68
CA ASN A 212 -16.38 16.15 9.79
C ASN A 212 -16.66 15.36 8.50
N TYR A 213 -15.68 14.58 8.01
CA TYR A 213 -15.90 13.69 6.87
C TYR A 213 -16.48 12.34 7.30
N ALA A 214 -17.32 11.75 6.44
CA ALA A 214 -17.94 10.46 6.70
C ALA A 214 -16.89 9.36 6.95
N ARG A 215 -17.09 8.60 8.05
CA ARG A 215 -16.19 7.51 8.45
C ARG A 215 -16.56 6.16 7.87
N ASN A 216 -17.83 5.95 7.63
CA ASN A 216 -18.38 4.64 7.35
C ASN A 216 -19.20 4.68 6.07
N VAL A 217 -18.50 4.81 4.92
CA VAL A 217 -19.11 4.38 3.67
C VAL A 217 -19.01 2.85 3.67
N LYS A 218 -20.17 2.17 3.87
CA LYS A 218 -20.20 0.71 3.92
C LYS A 218 -20.13 0.15 2.51
N PRO A 219 -19.06 -0.58 2.15
CA PRO A 219 -19.04 -1.28 0.89
C PRO A 219 -20.04 -2.44 0.91
N ARG A 220 -20.50 -2.87 -0.26
CA ARG A 220 -21.51 -3.93 -0.42
C ARG A 220 -21.17 -5.26 0.24
N TYR A 221 -19.90 -5.50 0.55
CA TYR A 221 -19.40 -6.77 1.08
C TYR A 221 -19.91 -7.11 2.51
N GLU A 222 -20.42 -6.15 3.30
CA GLU A 222 -20.93 -6.46 4.66
C GLU A 222 -21.96 -7.59 4.67
N GLN A 223 -22.67 -7.81 3.56
CA GLN A 223 -23.59 -8.91 3.39
C GLN A 223 -22.90 -10.29 3.30
N ASN A 224 -21.57 -10.32 3.13
CA ASN A 224 -20.78 -11.54 2.95
C ASN A 224 -19.80 -11.79 4.09
N ARG A 225 -20.00 -11.18 5.26
CA ARG A 225 -19.10 -11.30 6.43
C ARG A 225 -18.75 -12.75 6.81
N ASP A 226 -19.69 -13.69 6.65
CA ASP A 226 -19.43 -15.11 6.93
C ASP A 226 -18.43 -15.74 5.97
N LYS A 227 -18.32 -15.25 4.75
CA LYS A 227 -17.32 -15.69 3.77
C LYS A 227 -15.89 -15.22 4.10
N LEU A 228 -15.73 -14.32 5.07
CA LEU A 228 -14.43 -13.83 5.54
C LEU A 228 -13.82 -14.68 6.66
N LYS A 229 -14.49 -15.73 7.12
CA LYS A 229 -13.94 -16.65 8.12
C LYS A 229 -12.89 -17.56 7.51
N ILE A 230 -11.86 -17.89 8.29
CA ILE A 230 -10.85 -18.88 7.89
C ILE A 230 -11.55 -20.21 7.63
N PRO A 231 -11.32 -20.87 6.46
CA PRO A 231 -11.89 -22.17 6.17
C PRO A 231 -11.48 -23.21 7.22
N GLU A 232 -12.41 -24.10 7.54
CA GLU A 232 -12.15 -25.19 8.49
C GLU A 232 -11.00 -26.07 8.04
N THR A 233 -10.89 -26.29 6.72
CA THR A 233 -9.81 -27.10 6.13
C THR A 233 -8.42 -26.54 6.41
N LEU A 234 -8.21 -25.22 6.33
CA LEU A 234 -6.93 -24.60 6.67
C LEU A 234 -6.71 -24.62 8.19
N ARG A 235 -7.76 -24.29 8.95
CA ARG A 235 -7.72 -24.37 10.42
C ARG A 235 -7.26 -25.75 10.89
N ASP A 236 -7.91 -26.81 10.40
CA ASP A 236 -7.67 -28.18 10.83
C ASP A 236 -6.24 -28.62 10.49
N LYS A 237 -5.74 -28.29 9.29
CA LYS A 237 -4.33 -28.55 8.92
C LYS A 237 -3.33 -27.92 9.87
N ILE A 238 -3.54 -26.64 10.25
CA ILE A 238 -2.65 -25.93 11.19
C ILE A 238 -2.66 -26.66 12.53
N ILE A 239 -3.84 -27.02 13.02
CA ILE A 239 -3.99 -27.70 14.31
C ILE A 239 -3.34 -29.08 14.30
N GLU A 240 -3.60 -29.90 13.29
CA GLU A 240 -3.05 -31.27 13.16
C GLU A 240 -1.51 -31.26 13.04
N ARG A 241 -0.95 -30.27 12.37
CA ARG A 241 0.51 -30.14 12.23
C ARG A 241 1.19 -29.67 13.50
N MET A 242 0.49 -28.91 14.36
CA MET A 242 1.05 -28.36 15.58
C MET A 242 0.83 -29.26 16.79
N PHE A 243 -0.33 -29.92 16.90
CA PHE A 243 -0.77 -30.58 18.13
C PHE A 243 -1.15 -32.04 17.91
N THR A 244 -0.76 -32.90 18.84
CA THR A 244 -1.23 -34.28 18.91
C THR A 244 -2.67 -34.37 19.45
N ASN A 245 -3.04 -33.44 20.32
CA ASN A 245 -4.41 -33.17 20.78
C ASN A 245 -4.48 -31.74 21.33
N THR A 246 -5.68 -31.21 21.48
CA THR A 246 -5.93 -29.82 21.91
C THR A 246 -6.70 -29.72 23.23
N GLU A 247 -6.87 -30.85 23.94
CA GLU A 247 -7.62 -30.89 25.19
C GLU A 247 -6.99 -29.96 26.25
N GLY A 248 -7.81 -29.07 26.81
CA GLY A 248 -7.37 -28.14 27.83
C GLY A 248 -6.41 -27.05 27.39
N LEU A 249 -6.12 -26.91 26.06
CA LEU A 249 -5.36 -25.77 25.56
C LEU A 249 -6.18 -24.48 25.60
N PRO A 250 -5.56 -23.30 25.77
CA PRO A 250 -6.28 -22.03 25.82
C PRO A 250 -6.75 -21.59 24.42
N GLY A 251 -7.97 -21.06 24.35
CA GLY A 251 -8.56 -20.53 23.13
C GLY A 251 -9.37 -21.55 22.32
N THR A 252 -10.12 -21.07 21.36
CA THR A 252 -10.80 -21.91 20.36
C THR A 252 -9.85 -22.28 19.23
N LEU A 253 -10.12 -23.38 18.50
CA LEU A 253 -9.30 -23.79 17.36
C LEU A 253 -9.23 -22.67 16.29
N HIS A 254 -10.34 -21.94 16.08
CA HIS A 254 -10.37 -20.80 15.17
C HIS A 254 -9.44 -19.66 15.63
N HIS A 255 -9.45 -19.33 16.92
CA HIS A 255 -8.59 -18.28 17.48
C HIS A 255 -7.12 -18.68 17.41
N ILE A 256 -6.79 -19.93 17.76
CA ILE A 256 -5.42 -20.47 17.63
C ILE A 256 -4.93 -20.34 16.19
N SER A 257 -5.72 -20.79 15.21
CA SER A 257 -5.33 -20.74 13.79
C SER A 257 -5.19 -19.31 13.29
N SER A 258 -6.06 -18.39 13.72
CA SER A 258 -5.95 -16.97 13.38
C SER A 258 -4.63 -16.38 13.91
N ASN A 259 -4.27 -16.68 15.15
CA ASN A 259 -3.00 -16.23 15.72
C ASN A 259 -1.80 -16.81 14.99
N MET A 260 -1.85 -18.08 14.57
CA MET A 260 -0.79 -18.71 13.79
C MET A 260 -0.63 -18.08 12.41
N ILE A 261 -1.72 -17.77 11.71
CA ILE A 261 -1.67 -17.08 10.41
C ILE A 261 -1.11 -15.66 10.58
N ASN A 262 -1.59 -14.90 11.56
CA ASN A 262 -1.10 -13.54 11.83
C ASN A 262 0.39 -13.53 12.19
N LEU A 263 0.83 -14.50 12.98
CA LEU A 263 2.25 -14.64 13.29
C LEU A 263 3.04 -14.98 12.02
N TYR A 264 2.64 -16.03 11.27
CA TYR A 264 3.30 -16.49 10.06
C TYR A 264 3.52 -15.35 9.06
N THR A 265 2.48 -14.60 8.72
CA THR A 265 2.56 -13.51 7.75
C THR A 265 3.40 -12.31 8.24
N SER A 266 3.55 -12.15 9.56
CA SER A 266 4.32 -11.05 10.16
C SER A 266 5.82 -11.34 10.33
N LEU A 267 6.23 -12.63 10.39
CA LEU A 267 7.62 -13.04 10.63
C LEU A 267 8.64 -12.47 9.64
N PRO A 268 8.36 -12.41 8.31
CA PRO A 268 9.29 -11.82 7.35
C PRO A 268 9.59 -10.33 7.61
N SER A 269 8.65 -9.62 8.23
CA SER A 269 8.84 -8.22 8.61
C SER A 269 9.92 -8.00 9.67
N ILE A 270 10.36 -9.06 10.34
CA ILE A 270 11.34 -9.03 11.43
C ILE A 270 12.52 -9.98 11.19
N GLY A 271 12.62 -10.58 9.99
CA GLY A 271 13.73 -11.43 9.60
C GLY A 271 13.65 -12.86 10.18
N HIS A 272 12.48 -13.31 10.59
CA HIS A 272 12.26 -14.65 11.16
C HIS A 272 11.51 -15.60 10.21
N GLU A 273 11.76 -15.48 8.89
CA GLU A 273 11.26 -16.45 7.91
C GLU A 273 11.67 -17.88 8.28
N GLY A 274 10.78 -18.85 8.03
CA GLY A 274 11.02 -20.26 8.30
C GLY A 274 10.87 -20.69 9.76
N MET A 275 10.45 -19.77 10.67
CA MET A 275 10.18 -20.14 12.07
C MET A 275 9.08 -21.20 12.18
N MET A 276 8.04 -21.11 11.31
CA MET A 276 6.87 -22.00 11.29
C MET A 276 6.92 -23.01 10.13
N GLU A 277 8.11 -23.41 9.69
CA GLU A 277 8.29 -24.42 8.68
C GLU A 277 7.58 -25.73 9.04
N GLY A 278 6.85 -26.31 8.08
CA GLY A 278 6.06 -27.52 8.28
C GLY A 278 4.69 -27.33 8.94
N ILE A 279 4.34 -26.10 9.33
CA ILE A 279 3.03 -25.77 9.94
C ILE A 279 2.11 -25.09 8.94
N ILE A 280 2.59 -24.03 8.27
CA ILE A 280 1.85 -23.25 7.26
C ILE A 280 2.74 -23.11 6.04
N THR A 281 2.14 -23.08 4.83
CA THR A 281 2.85 -22.79 3.58
C THR A 281 2.32 -21.52 2.91
N ASP A 282 3.15 -20.91 2.06
CA ASP A 282 2.79 -19.73 1.28
C ASP A 282 1.61 -20.00 0.34
N GLU A 283 1.53 -21.20 -0.23
CA GLU A 283 0.45 -21.62 -1.14
C GLU A 283 -0.89 -21.75 -0.39
N GLU A 284 -0.86 -22.17 0.87
CA GLU A 284 -2.06 -22.24 1.70
C GLU A 284 -2.58 -20.85 2.03
N ILE A 285 -1.69 -19.89 2.32
CA ILE A 285 -2.08 -18.49 2.53
C ILE A 285 -2.55 -17.88 1.21
N ALA A 286 -1.89 -18.17 0.08
CA ALA A 286 -2.28 -17.66 -1.22
C ALA A 286 -3.68 -18.16 -1.65
N ALA A 287 -4.07 -19.37 -1.29
CA ALA A 287 -5.41 -19.90 -1.56
C ALA A 287 -6.52 -19.12 -0.83
N GLU A 288 -6.21 -18.46 0.29
CA GLU A 288 -7.15 -17.69 1.10
C GLU A 288 -7.07 -16.17 0.86
N TRP A 289 -6.19 -15.74 -0.03
CA TRP A 289 -5.92 -14.32 -0.23
C TRP A 289 -7.14 -13.49 -0.63
N GLU A 290 -8.00 -14.00 -1.51
CA GLU A 290 -9.19 -13.23 -1.96
C GLU A 290 -10.08 -12.83 -0.78
N ARG A 291 -10.20 -13.71 0.21
CA ARG A 291 -10.91 -13.47 1.46
C ARG A 291 -10.25 -12.36 2.29
N ASP A 292 -8.92 -12.44 2.47
CA ASP A 292 -8.16 -11.46 3.23
C ASP A 292 -8.14 -10.10 2.52
N ASN A 293 -7.99 -10.11 1.21
CA ASN A 293 -8.04 -8.91 0.38
C ASN A 293 -9.38 -8.18 0.51
N LEU A 294 -10.50 -8.92 0.45
CA LEU A 294 -11.83 -8.35 0.65
C LEU A 294 -12.00 -7.80 2.07
N GLY A 295 -11.50 -8.51 3.08
CA GLY A 295 -11.47 -8.04 4.46
C GLY A 295 -10.72 -6.72 4.59
N THR A 296 -9.55 -6.61 3.97
CA THR A 296 -8.73 -5.39 3.97
C THR A 296 -9.43 -4.25 3.22
N TYR A 297 -9.95 -4.52 2.01
CA TYR A 297 -10.65 -3.51 1.21
C TYR A 297 -11.77 -2.83 1.99
N SER A 298 -12.42 -3.57 2.81
CA SER A 298 -13.52 -3.10 3.62
C SER A 298 -13.17 -1.92 4.53
N TRP A 299 -12.05 -2.01 5.21
CA TRP A 299 -11.63 -0.97 6.14
C TRP A 299 -10.80 0.15 5.49
N VAL A 300 -10.39 0.00 4.22
CA VAL A 300 -9.76 1.09 3.46
C VAL A 300 -10.79 1.89 2.65
N PHE A 301 -11.81 1.23 2.10
CA PHE A 301 -12.87 1.89 1.32
C PHE A 301 -13.73 2.81 2.19
N GLY A 302 -14.15 2.32 3.37
CA GLY A 302 -15.03 3.06 4.27
C GLY A 302 -14.49 4.45 4.66
N PRO A 303 -13.25 4.56 5.17
CA PRO A 303 -12.68 5.82 5.66
C PRO A 303 -11.99 6.67 4.58
N GLN A 304 -12.14 6.40 3.28
CA GLN A 304 -11.46 7.14 2.21
C GLN A 304 -11.59 8.66 2.34
N TRP A 305 -12.77 9.15 2.69
CA TRP A 305 -13.05 10.58 2.80
C TRP A 305 -12.27 11.27 3.93
N GLN A 306 -11.84 10.52 4.93
CA GLN A 306 -11.03 11.07 6.02
C GLN A 306 -9.61 11.44 5.56
N THR A 307 -9.17 10.98 4.39
CA THR A 307 -7.87 11.32 3.82
C THR A 307 -7.89 12.56 2.94
N VAL A 308 -9.06 13.21 2.78
CA VAL A 308 -9.22 14.49 2.06
C VAL A 308 -8.19 15.54 2.48
N PRO A 309 -7.91 15.79 3.78
CA PRO A 309 -6.90 16.77 4.16
C PRO A 309 -5.50 16.46 3.65
N VAL A 310 -5.13 15.17 3.53
CA VAL A 310 -3.84 14.76 2.98
C VAL A 310 -3.77 15.06 1.49
N LEU A 311 -4.82 14.72 0.73
CA LEU A 311 -4.89 15.01 -0.71
C LEU A 311 -4.90 16.52 -0.98
N GLN A 312 -5.63 17.31 -0.19
CA GLN A 312 -5.62 18.77 -0.25
C GLN A 312 -4.22 19.36 0.05
N ASP A 313 -3.49 18.82 1.03
CA ASP A 313 -2.12 19.24 1.32
C ASP A 313 -1.17 18.92 0.17
N ILE A 314 -1.32 17.76 -0.48
CA ILE A 314 -0.57 17.38 -1.68
C ILE A 314 -0.81 18.40 -2.80
N ILE A 315 -2.08 18.69 -3.11
CA ILE A 315 -2.48 19.66 -4.15
C ILE A 315 -1.92 21.04 -3.84
N ARG A 316 -2.16 21.56 -2.64
CA ARG A 316 -1.71 22.89 -2.21
C ARG A 316 -0.20 23.08 -2.30
N LYS A 317 0.58 22.05 -1.91
CA LYS A 317 2.05 22.10 -1.98
C LYS A 317 2.57 22.03 -3.41
N ALA A 318 1.94 21.22 -4.26
CA ALA A 318 2.26 21.14 -5.69
C ALA A 318 1.98 22.48 -6.40
N ASP A 319 0.80 23.07 -6.19
CA ASP A 319 0.44 24.37 -6.76
C ASP A 319 1.38 25.49 -6.28
N ALA A 320 1.73 25.50 -5.00
CA ALA A 320 2.70 26.45 -4.46
C ALA A 320 4.08 26.33 -5.10
N LYS A 321 4.53 25.08 -5.40
CA LYS A 321 5.78 24.83 -6.14
C LYS A 321 5.70 25.27 -7.59
N ILE A 322 4.60 24.99 -8.27
CA ILE A 322 4.38 25.36 -9.67
C ILE A 322 4.33 26.90 -9.83
N ALA A 323 3.67 27.57 -8.89
CA ALA A 323 3.58 29.04 -8.84
C ALA A 323 4.90 29.71 -8.40
N GLY A 324 5.93 28.97 -8.00
CA GLY A 324 7.21 29.52 -7.52
C GLY A 324 7.15 30.11 -6.12
N SER A 325 6.07 29.89 -5.36
CA SER A 325 5.90 30.41 -3.99
C SER A 325 6.62 29.56 -2.93
N ASN A 326 7.25 28.44 -3.31
CA ASN A 326 8.19 27.70 -2.46
C ASN A 326 9.35 27.15 -3.31
N ASP A 327 10.50 26.94 -2.67
CA ASP A 327 11.75 26.49 -3.29
C ASP A 327 12.01 25.00 -3.13
N ARG A 328 11.10 24.24 -2.48
CA ARG A 328 11.30 22.82 -2.21
C ARG A 328 11.33 22.01 -3.51
N ILE A 329 12.22 21.02 -3.52
CA ILE A 329 12.35 20.04 -4.59
C ILE A 329 11.53 18.77 -4.30
N ALA A 330 11.23 18.50 -3.03
CA ALA A 330 10.35 17.41 -2.63
C ALA A 330 9.63 17.70 -1.31
N ASP A 331 8.42 17.13 -1.17
CA ASP A 331 7.65 17.02 0.06
C ASP A 331 7.41 15.53 0.37
N LEU A 332 7.95 15.06 1.49
CA LEU A 332 7.93 13.66 1.91
C LEU A 332 7.01 13.49 3.13
N ARG A 333 6.17 12.45 3.11
CA ARG A 333 5.25 12.11 4.20
C ARG A 333 5.43 10.67 4.63
N PHE A 334 5.44 10.43 5.95
CA PHE A 334 5.62 9.10 6.55
C PHE A 334 4.51 8.82 7.55
N GLY A 335 3.62 7.91 7.20
CA GLY A 335 2.41 7.60 7.95
C GLY A 335 2.09 6.11 8.03
N HIS A 336 0.82 5.79 7.83
CA HIS A 336 0.25 4.49 8.12
C HIS A 336 -0.56 3.94 6.93
N ASP A 337 -0.84 2.63 6.96
CA ASP A 337 -1.81 1.95 6.10
C ASP A 337 -3.21 2.53 6.23
N THR A 338 -3.61 2.89 7.46
CA THR A 338 -4.91 3.54 7.77
C THR A 338 -5.09 4.90 7.07
N VAL A 339 -4.07 5.40 6.42
CA VAL A 339 -4.12 6.59 5.56
C VAL A 339 -3.77 6.25 4.12
N LEU A 340 -2.67 5.51 3.87
CA LEU A 340 -2.26 5.19 2.51
C LEU A 340 -3.33 4.37 1.76
N GLY A 341 -3.89 3.32 2.39
CA GLY A 341 -4.96 2.52 1.79
C GLY A 341 -6.19 3.36 1.43
N PRO A 342 -6.83 4.05 2.38
CA PRO A 342 -7.94 4.95 2.07
C PRO A 342 -7.59 6.06 1.07
N LEU A 343 -6.35 6.55 1.06
CA LEU A 343 -5.90 7.57 0.10
C LEU A 343 -5.83 7.00 -1.33
N THR A 344 -5.36 5.74 -1.51
CA THR A 344 -5.38 5.09 -2.84
C THR A 344 -6.81 4.94 -3.36
N VAL A 345 -7.77 4.63 -2.48
CA VAL A 345 -9.19 4.57 -2.81
C VAL A 345 -9.74 5.96 -3.13
N LEU A 346 -9.49 6.97 -2.28
CA LEU A 346 -9.90 8.36 -2.56
C LEU A 346 -9.37 8.87 -3.89
N MET A 347 -8.14 8.51 -4.24
CA MET A 347 -7.53 8.90 -5.52
C MET A 347 -8.00 8.04 -6.70
N GLY A 348 -8.67 6.91 -6.48
CA GLY A 348 -9.08 5.97 -7.52
C GLY A 348 -7.90 5.34 -8.27
N LEU A 349 -6.76 5.15 -7.58
CA LEU A 349 -5.55 4.59 -8.18
C LEU A 349 -5.83 3.17 -8.69
N ASN A 350 -5.50 2.90 -9.94
CA ASN A 350 -5.71 1.59 -10.58
C ASN A 350 -7.17 1.08 -10.48
N GLY A 351 -8.15 1.99 -10.31
CA GLY A 351 -9.55 1.65 -10.12
C GLY A 351 -9.95 1.27 -8.70
N ALA A 352 -9.13 1.57 -7.69
CA ALA A 352 -9.38 1.21 -6.29
C ALA A 352 -10.65 1.82 -5.68
N ASP A 353 -11.27 2.81 -6.31
CA ASP A 353 -12.55 3.42 -5.89
C ASP A 353 -13.79 2.69 -6.43
N ILE A 354 -13.62 1.59 -7.16
CA ILE A 354 -14.73 0.79 -7.68
C ILE A 354 -15.27 -0.11 -6.57
N ASP A 355 -16.59 -0.03 -6.32
CA ASP A 355 -17.33 -0.96 -5.44
C ASP A 355 -18.11 -1.96 -6.32
N PRO A 356 -17.52 -3.15 -6.63
CA PRO A 356 -18.11 -4.09 -7.58
C PRO A 356 -19.38 -4.74 -7.03
N GLU A 357 -20.28 -5.19 -7.92
CA GLU A 357 -21.52 -5.89 -7.53
C GLU A 357 -21.22 -7.23 -6.83
N ASP A 358 -20.31 -8.03 -7.38
CA ASP A 358 -19.73 -9.16 -6.66
C ASP A 358 -18.52 -8.69 -5.84
N PRO A 359 -18.59 -8.75 -4.51
CA PRO A 359 -17.50 -8.30 -3.65
C PRO A 359 -16.15 -8.97 -3.92
N PHE A 360 -16.12 -10.21 -4.42
CA PHE A 360 -14.87 -10.91 -4.71
C PHE A 360 -14.17 -10.41 -5.99
N GLU A 361 -14.87 -9.65 -6.84
CA GLU A 361 -14.26 -8.95 -7.97
C GLU A 361 -13.39 -7.75 -7.57
N VAL A 362 -13.40 -7.37 -6.28
CA VAL A 362 -12.43 -6.38 -5.70
C VAL A 362 -10.99 -6.72 -6.05
N LYS A 363 -10.65 -8.02 -6.18
CA LYS A 363 -9.31 -8.47 -6.63
C LYS A 363 -8.82 -7.84 -7.94
N ASN A 364 -9.75 -7.36 -8.79
CA ASN A 364 -9.41 -6.77 -10.08
C ASN A 364 -9.07 -5.28 -9.99
N CYS A 365 -9.45 -4.60 -8.90
CA CYS A 365 -9.25 -3.16 -8.73
C CYS A 365 -8.46 -2.79 -7.46
N TYR A 366 -8.32 -3.70 -6.51
CA TYR A 366 -7.58 -3.48 -5.27
C TYR A 366 -6.84 -4.76 -4.83
N GLN A 367 -5.58 -4.61 -4.45
CA GLN A 367 -4.76 -5.67 -3.89
C GLN A 367 -4.09 -5.15 -2.61
N ASN A 368 -4.34 -5.82 -1.49
CA ASN A 368 -3.90 -5.36 -0.17
C ASN A 368 -2.36 -5.33 0.02
N TRP A 369 -1.60 -6.10 -0.76
CA TRP A 369 -0.13 -5.98 -0.76
C TRP A 369 0.38 -4.64 -1.31
N GLU A 370 -0.44 -3.87 -2.05
CA GLU A 370 -0.04 -2.54 -2.54
C GLU A 370 0.04 -1.50 -1.44
N THR A 371 -0.58 -1.80 -0.30
CA THR A 371 -0.52 -0.95 0.90
C THR A 371 0.25 -1.62 2.05
N CYS A 372 1.14 -2.58 1.72
CA CYS A 372 2.00 -3.26 2.69
C CYS A 372 2.97 -2.29 3.41
N LYS A 373 3.71 -2.81 4.39
CA LYS A 373 4.73 -2.03 5.11
C LYS A 373 5.76 -1.48 4.13
N ALA A 374 6.19 -0.22 4.30
CA ALA A 374 7.03 0.56 3.41
C ALA A 374 6.42 0.91 2.03
N SER A 375 5.17 0.52 1.76
CA SER A 375 4.47 0.98 0.55
C SER A 375 4.47 2.49 0.44
N ASN A 376 4.56 2.99 -0.79
CA ASN A 376 4.66 4.42 -1.04
C ASN A 376 3.97 4.86 -2.33
N LEU A 377 3.40 6.04 -2.26
CA LEU A 377 2.83 6.81 -3.36
C LEU A 377 3.77 7.95 -3.72
N GLN A 378 4.06 8.13 -5.01
CA GLN A 378 4.88 9.22 -5.50
C GLN A 378 4.17 9.93 -6.65
N LEU A 379 4.08 11.26 -6.57
CA LEU A 379 3.65 12.13 -7.66
C LEU A 379 4.86 12.91 -8.15
N ILE A 380 5.27 12.68 -9.39
CA ILE A 380 6.43 13.30 -10.01
C ILE A 380 5.94 14.34 -11.02
N PHE A 381 6.36 15.58 -10.84
CA PHE A 381 5.94 16.72 -11.64
C PHE A 381 6.99 17.09 -12.68
N TYR A 382 6.53 17.29 -13.91
CA TYR A 382 7.36 17.59 -15.07
C TYR A 382 6.99 18.93 -15.67
N ARG A 383 8.00 19.73 -16.06
CA ARG A 383 7.80 20.98 -16.80
C ARG A 383 8.46 20.93 -18.16
N SER A 384 7.86 21.58 -19.13
CA SER A 384 8.46 21.78 -20.43
C SER A 384 9.47 22.93 -20.38
N LYS A 385 10.62 22.77 -21.04
CA LYS A 385 11.61 23.84 -21.23
C LYS A 385 11.09 25.01 -22.07
N LYS A 386 10.01 24.77 -22.84
CA LYS A 386 9.38 25.78 -23.73
C LYS A 386 8.16 26.44 -23.11
N GLY A 387 7.82 26.13 -21.85
CA GLY A 387 6.56 26.52 -21.23
C GLY A 387 5.41 25.56 -21.60
N GLY A 388 4.20 25.86 -21.16
CA GLY A 388 3.02 25.04 -21.37
C GLY A 388 2.58 24.27 -20.11
N ASP A 389 1.76 23.23 -20.31
CA ASP A 389 1.17 22.46 -19.21
C ASP A 389 2.26 21.77 -18.35
N VAL A 390 2.06 21.79 -17.05
CA VAL A 390 2.80 20.91 -16.13
C VAL A 390 2.16 19.52 -16.21
N LEU A 391 3.02 18.50 -16.32
CA LEU A 391 2.56 17.11 -16.30
C LEU A 391 2.87 16.48 -14.93
N VAL A 392 2.04 15.52 -14.54
CA VAL A 392 2.26 14.69 -13.38
C VAL A 392 2.22 13.21 -13.77
N LYS A 393 3.11 12.40 -13.17
CA LYS A 393 3.11 10.94 -13.21
C LYS A 393 2.92 10.42 -11.80
N CYS A 394 2.05 9.41 -11.64
CA CYS A 394 1.80 8.75 -10.36
C CYS A 394 2.49 7.39 -10.33
N LEU A 395 3.19 7.10 -9.23
CA LEU A 395 3.74 5.77 -8.94
C LEU A 395 3.14 5.25 -7.64
N LEU A 396 2.75 3.99 -7.63
CA LEU A 396 2.45 3.23 -6.43
C LEU A 396 3.49 2.11 -6.30
N ASN A 397 4.25 2.12 -5.21
CA ASN A 397 5.35 1.17 -4.98
C ASN A 397 6.43 1.16 -6.08
N GLY A 398 6.60 2.28 -6.76
CA GLY A 398 7.55 2.40 -7.87
C GLY A 398 6.99 1.96 -9.22
N GLU A 399 5.80 1.39 -9.31
CA GLU A 399 5.09 1.05 -10.55
C GLU A 399 4.19 2.21 -11.02
N GLU A 400 4.11 2.44 -12.33
CA GLU A 400 3.26 3.49 -12.92
C GLU A 400 1.78 3.18 -12.69
N ALA A 401 1.08 4.06 -11.96
CA ALA A 401 -0.32 3.90 -11.59
C ALA A 401 -1.25 4.76 -12.45
N THR A 402 -2.45 4.24 -12.72
CA THR A 402 -3.50 5.00 -13.42
C THR A 402 -4.24 5.92 -12.45
N LEU A 403 -4.64 7.10 -12.96
CA LEU A 403 -5.54 8.03 -12.29
C LEU A 403 -6.90 8.02 -13.01
N PRO A 404 -8.03 8.29 -12.32
CA PRO A 404 -9.36 8.36 -12.93
C PRO A 404 -9.57 9.67 -13.72
N VAL A 405 -8.56 10.07 -14.47
CA VAL A 405 -8.51 11.29 -15.28
C VAL A 405 -8.08 10.91 -16.68
N ALA A 406 -8.76 11.44 -17.72
CA ALA A 406 -8.41 11.12 -19.09
C ALA A 406 -7.03 11.66 -19.47
N THR A 407 -6.26 10.87 -20.23
CA THR A 407 -4.98 11.28 -20.80
C THR A 407 -4.70 10.53 -22.09
N ASP A 408 -4.09 11.21 -23.07
CA ASP A 408 -3.58 10.60 -24.31
C ASP A 408 -2.11 10.16 -24.20
N SER A 409 -1.50 10.38 -23.01
CA SER A 409 -0.05 10.25 -22.82
C SER A 409 0.31 9.47 -21.56
N PHE A 410 -0.49 8.44 -21.22
CA PHE A 410 -0.17 7.58 -20.05
C PHE A 410 1.31 7.20 -20.04
N PRO A 411 1.95 7.31 -18.89
CA PRO A 411 1.48 7.60 -17.53
C PRO A 411 1.50 9.11 -17.15
N TYR A 412 1.55 10.00 -18.12
CA TYR A 412 1.60 11.44 -17.91
C TYR A 412 0.21 12.06 -18.04
N TYR A 413 -0.17 12.86 -17.06
CA TYR A 413 -1.44 13.58 -16.97
C TYR A 413 -1.17 15.08 -16.89
N LYS A 414 -2.02 15.92 -17.47
CA LYS A 414 -1.95 17.37 -17.24
C LYS A 414 -2.31 17.66 -15.78
N TRP A 415 -1.44 18.39 -15.09
CA TRP A 415 -1.68 18.69 -13.69
C TRP A 415 -2.97 19.46 -13.43
N ASN A 416 -3.33 20.39 -14.29
CA ASN A 416 -4.57 21.14 -14.13
C ASN A 416 -5.79 20.22 -14.13
N ASP A 417 -5.85 19.23 -15.03
CA ASP A 417 -6.96 18.29 -15.11
C ASP A 417 -7.03 17.40 -13.85
N VAL A 418 -5.87 16.92 -13.39
CA VAL A 418 -5.76 16.13 -12.15
C VAL A 418 -6.14 16.95 -10.92
N ARG A 419 -5.63 18.17 -10.80
CA ARG A 419 -5.93 19.10 -9.71
C ARG A 419 -7.43 19.40 -9.64
N ASP A 420 -8.05 19.76 -10.77
CA ASP A 420 -9.44 20.16 -10.83
C ASP A 420 -10.37 18.98 -10.52
N PHE A 421 -10.03 17.77 -11.00
CA PHE A 421 -10.73 16.54 -10.68
C PHE A 421 -10.70 16.28 -9.17
N TYR A 422 -9.51 16.26 -8.55
CA TYR A 422 -9.40 15.96 -7.13
C TYR A 422 -9.91 17.09 -6.22
N THR A 423 -9.80 18.35 -6.64
CA THR A 423 -10.41 19.47 -5.92
C THR A 423 -11.93 19.32 -5.89
N THR A 424 -12.54 18.99 -7.02
CA THR A 424 -13.98 18.72 -7.11
C THR A 424 -14.38 17.54 -6.23
N ARG A 425 -13.61 16.43 -6.28
CA ARG A 425 -13.86 15.23 -5.46
C ARG A 425 -13.77 15.53 -3.97
N CYS A 426 -12.76 16.30 -3.55
CA CYS A 426 -12.61 16.72 -2.15
C CYS A 426 -13.76 17.63 -1.68
N ASN A 427 -14.20 18.57 -2.52
CA ASN A 427 -15.29 19.49 -2.19
C ASN A 427 -16.66 18.78 -2.09
N ASN A 428 -16.83 17.67 -2.80
CA ASN A 428 -18.03 16.85 -2.78
C ASN A 428 -17.95 15.71 -1.74
N ALA A 429 -16.92 15.69 -0.90
CA ALA A 429 -16.76 14.66 0.13
C ALA A 429 -17.95 14.68 1.12
N PRO A 430 -18.59 13.55 1.38
CA PRO A 430 -19.71 13.48 2.32
C PRO A 430 -19.21 13.80 3.73
N THR A 431 -20.02 14.57 4.47
CA THR A 431 -19.81 14.84 5.89
C THR A 431 -20.49 13.78 6.76
N ALA A 432 -19.96 13.56 7.96
CA ALA A 432 -20.63 12.72 8.95
C ALA A 432 -21.96 13.37 9.36
N GLN A 433 -23.02 12.57 9.39
CA GLN A 433 -24.34 12.99 9.89
C GLN A 433 -24.31 13.01 11.42
#